data_d8fa491473c9c6e4a2133ca4d1281d31
#
_entry.id   d8fa491473c9c6e4a2133ca4d1281d31
#
_cell.length_a   1.000
_cell.length_b   1.000
_cell.length_c   1.000
_cell.angle_alpha   90.00
_cell.angle_beta   90.00
_cell.angle_gamma   90.00
#
_symmetry.space_group_name_H-M   'P 1'
#
loop_
_entity.id
_entity.type
_entity.pdbx_description
1 polymer ?
#
loop_
_entity_poly.entity_id
_entity_poly.type
_entity_poly.pdbx_seq_one_letter_code
_entity_poly.pdbx_strand_id
1 'polypeptide(L)'
;MAEAAEKYSDLLHLKKAFATLATLMPDGSPQVTPVWFDYQNGVLRVNTAKGRTKARNMAPGAPVAVAIVDPDNPYRYVQVRGRVARVAEQGADVHIDQLAKKYLGQDKYPYAQPGEVRMMVEIEPKSITGMG
;
A
#
# COMPACT_ATOMS: atom_id res chain seq x y z
N MET A 1 8.85 -13.94 -9.30
CA MET A 1 8.08 -13.14 -8.32
C MET A 1 8.16 -13.69 -6.92
N ALA A 2 7.97 -14.98 -6.73
CA ALA A 2 8.07 -15.61 -5.41
C ALA A 2 9.44 -15.48 -4.76
N GLU A 3 10.52 -15.56 -5.53
CA GLU A 3 11.88 -15.39 -5.02
C GLU A 3 12.12 -14.00 -4.46
N ALA A 4 11.62 -12.97 -5.14
CA ALA A 4 11.75 -11.59 -4.66
C ALA A 4 10.90 -11.36 -3.41
N ALA A 5 9.68 -11.90 -3.37
CA ALA A 5 8.83 -11.81 -2.18
C ALA A 5 9.48 -12.44 -0.97
N GLU A 6 10.19 -13.55 -1.15
CA GLU A 6 10.93 -14.21 -0.08
C GLU A 6 12.16 -13.40 0.33
N LYS A 7 12.96 -12.96 -0.65
CA LYS A 7 14.18 -12.19 -0.39
C LYS A 7 13.92 -10.89 0.37
N TYR A 8 12.81 -10.22 0.06
CA TYR A 8 12.45 -8.94 0.68
C TYR A 8 11.31 -9.09 1.70
N SER A 9 11.15 -10.28 2.26
CA SER A 9 10.10 -10.59 3.21
C SER A 9 10.09 -9.66 4.43
N ASP A 10 11.25 -9.24 4.90
CA ASP A 10 11.37 -8.30 6.02
C ASP A 10 10.78 -6.92 5.67
N LEU A 11 11.01 -6.44 4.44
CA LEU A 11 10.41 -5.17 3.98
C LEU A 11 8.90 -5.29 3.80
N LEU A 12 8.44 -6.43 3.33
CA LEU A 12 7.01 -6.64 3.06
C LEU A 12 6.20 -6.87 4.34
N HIS A 13 6.79 -7.49 5.37
CA HIS A 13 6.04 -7.96 6.54
C HIS A 13 6.41 -7.31 7.86
N LEU A 14 7.68 -6.93 8.07
CA LEU A 14 8.18 -6.62 9.41
C LEU A 14 8.56 -5.17 9.61
N LYS A 15 9.31 -4.58 8.68
CA LYS A 15 9.84 -3.23 8.86
C LYS A 15 8.76 -2.16 8.69
N LYS A 16 8.90 -1.06 9.42
CA LYS A 16 7.99 0.10 9.32
C LYS A 16 8.35 0.95 8.10
N ALA A 17 8.45 0.31 6.94
CA ALA A 17 8.75 0.98 5.70
C ALA A 17 7.48 1.53 5.07
N PHE A 18 7.53 2.73 4.52
CA PHE A 18 6.42 3.27 3.74
C PHE A 18 6.47 2.73 2.31
N ALA A 19 5.29 2.55 1.72
CA ALA A 19 5.18 2.31 0.29
C ALA A 19 4.99 3.64 -0.42
N THR A 20 5.88 3.95 -1.35
CA THR A 20 5.68 5.08 -2.26
C THR A 20 4.78 4.59 -3.38
N LEU A 21 3.52 5.00 -3.33
CA LEU A 21 2.46 4.49 -4.20
C LEU A 21 2.26 5.41 -5.40
N ALA A 22 2.41 4.86 -6.60
CA ALA A 22 2.14 5.53 -7.86
C ALA A 22 0.80 5.06 -8.42
N THR A 23 -0.05 6.01 -8.76
CA THR A 23 -1.34 5.80 -9.43
C THR A 23 -1.40 6.67 -10.69
N LEU A 24 -2.35 6.42 -11.57
CA LEU A 24 -2.52 7.20 -12.79
C LEU A 24 -3.74 8.11 -12.69
N MET A 25 -3.55 9.36 -13.05
CA MET A 25 -4.63 10.32 -13.24
C MET A 25 -5.45 9.94 -14.48
N PRO A 26 -6.67 10.48 -14.64
CA PRO A 26 -7.49 10.21 -15.83
C PRO A 26 -6.80 10.50 -17.16
N ASP A 27 -5.89 11.49 -17.19
CA ASP A 27 -5.13 11.84 -18.39
C ASP A 27 -3.89 10.97 -18.62
N GLY A 28 -3.69 9.95 -17.76
CA GLY A 28 -2.55 9.06 -17.84
C GLY A 28 -1.29 9.56 -17.12
N SER A 29 -1.30 10.78 -16.59
CA SER A 29 -0.13 11.28 -15.84
C SER A 29 -0.03 10.58 -14.49
N PRO A 30 1.20 10.31 -14.01
CA PRO A 30 1.38 9.63 -12.71
C PRO A 30 1.19 10.59 -11.54
N GLN A 31 0.67 10.04 -10.43
CA GLN A 31 0.54 10.71 -9.15
C GLN A 31 1.19 9.79 -8.11
N VAL A 32 1.96 10.35 -7.18
CA VAL A 32 2.71 9.54 -6.22
C VAL A 32 2.62 10.13 -4.81
N THR A 33 2.38 9.26 -3.83
CA THR A 33 2.39 9.62 -2.40
C THR A 33 2.91 8.46 -1.56
N PRO A 34 3.57 8.73 -0.40
CA PRO A 34 3.90 7.68 0.55
C PRO A 34 2.64 7.24 1.32
N VAL A 35 2.53 5.94 1.56
CA VAL A 35 1.38 5.37 2.28
C VAL A 35 1.86 4.26 3.22
N TRP A 36 1.05 3.97 4.24
CA TRP A 36 1.18 2.75 5.02
C TRP A 36 0.65 1.58 4.20
N PHE A 37 1.20 0.40 4.44
CA PHE A 37 0.76 -0.81 3.76
C PHE A 37 0.95 -2.03 4.64
N ASP A 38 0.28 -3.12 4.26
CA ASP A 38 0.66 -4.46 4.70
C ASP A 38 0.65 -5.42 3.50
N TYR A 39 1.17 -6.60 3.71
CA TYR A 39 1.27 -7.62 2.67
C TYR A 39 0.82 -8.95 3.27
N GLN A 40 -0.28 -9.50 2.76
CA GLN A 40 -0.86 -10.72 3.27
C GLN A 40 -1.34 -11.60 2.12
N ASN A 41 -1.02 -12.90 2.20
CA ASN A 41 -1.48 -13.87 1.22
C ASN A 41 -1.14 -13.50 -0.23
N GLY A 42 0.04 -12.91 -0.44
CA GLY A 42 0.47 -12.48 -1.77
C GLY A 42 -0.19 -11.22 -2.28
N VAL A 43 -0.91 -10.49 -1.44
CA VAL A 43 -1.62 -9.27 -1.81
C VAL A 43 -1.08 -8.10 -0.96
N LEU A 44 -0.76 -7.00 -1.63
CA LEU A 44 -0.39 -5.76 -0.96
C LEU A 44 -1.65 -4.95 -0.71
N ARG A 45 -1.84 -4.48 0.54
CA ARG A 45 -3.02 -3.72 0.90
C ARG A 45 -2.63 -2.33 1.34
N VAL A 46 -3.36 -1.33 0.85
CA VAL A 46 -3.25 0.06 1.30
C VAL A 46 -4.61 0.54 1.76
N ASN A 47 -4.61 1.64 2.51
CA ASN A 47 -5.83 2.22 3.05
C ASN A 47 -5.84 3.71 2.71
N THR A 48 -6.98 4.22 2.32
CA THR A 48 -7.14 5.64 1.98
C THR A 48 -8.56 6.09 2.32
N ALA A 49 -8.83 7.36 2.14
CA ALA A 49 -10.17 7.90 2.39
C ALA A 49 -10.85 8.20 1.05
N LYS A 50 -12.14 7.89 0.99
CA LYS A 50 -12.98 8.19 -0.16
C LYS A 50 -12.92 9.69 -0.47
N GLY A 51 -12.79 10.03 -1.76
CA GLY A 51 -12.69 11.41 -2.23
C GLY A 51 -11.26 11.91 -2.43
N ARG A 52 -10.25 11.21 -1.91
CA ARG A 52 -8.86 11.57 -2.19
C ARG A 52 -8.49 11.20 -3.63
N THR A 53 -7.52 11.93 -4.18
CA THR A 53 -7.06 11.71 -5.57
C THR A 53 -6.64 10.26 -5.81
N LYS A 54 -5.79 9.70 -4.94
CA LYS A 54 -5.35 8.32 -5.10
C LYS A 54 -6.51 7.32 -4.99
N ALA A 55 -7.52 7.61 -4.17
CA ALA A 55 -8.69 6.74 -4.05
C ALA A 55 -9.47 6.69 -5.37
N ARG A 56 -9.65 7.85 -6.01
CA ARG A 56 -10.32 7.92 -7.31
C ARG A 56 -9.54 7.20 -8.41
N ASN A 57 -8.20 7.21 -8.30
CA ASN A 57 -7.32 6.58 -9.29
C ASN A 57 -7.23 5.05 -9.14
N MET A 58 -7.76 4.50 -8.06
CA MET A 58 -7.62 3.07 -7.74
C MET A 58 -8.92 2.30 -7.88
N ALA A 59 -9.61 2.49 -9.00
CA ALA A 59 -10.74 1.61 -9.33
C ALA A 59 -10.22 0.18 -9.62
N PRO A 60 -11.05 -0.85 -9.41
CA PRO A 60 -10.66 -2.22 -9.75
C PRO A 60 -10.12 -2.33 -11.19
N GLY A 61 -8.99 -2.99 -11.35
CA GLY A 61 -8.28 -3.11 -12.63
C GLY A 61 -7.26 -2.03 -12.91
N ALA A 62 -7.24 -0.93 -12.15
CA ALA A 62 -6.30 0.15 -12.39
C ALA A 62 -4.85 -0.31 -12.16
N PRO A 63 -3.91 0.06 -13.04
CA PRO A 63 -2.50 -0.24 -12.82
C PRO A 63 -1.94 0.66 -11.73
N VAL A 64 -1.11 0.07 -10.87
CA VAL A 64 -0.44 0.77 -9.77
C VAL A 64 0.96 0.20 -9.59
N ALA A 65 1.82 0.97 -8.93
CA ALA A 65 3.14 0.50 -8.55
C ALA A 65 3.52 1.08 -7.20
N VAL A 66 4.34 0.34 -6.45
CA VAL A 66 4.91 0.84 -5.20
C VAL A 66 6.40 0.59 -5.16
N ALA A 67 7.13 1.49 -4.52
CA ALA A 67 8.51 1.29 -4.12
C ALA A 67 8.57 1.31 -2.60
N ILE A 68 9.16 0.28 -2.01
CA ILE A 68 9.31 0.15 -0.57
C ILE A 68 10.80 0.16 -0.27
N VAL A 69 11.28 1.27 0.29
CA VAL A 69 12.70 1.46 0.59
C VAL A 69 12.97 1.00 2.01
N ASP A 70 14.06 0.27 2.18
CA ASP A 70 14.50 -0.18 3.50
C ASP A 70 14.82 1.05 4.38
N PRO A 71 14.13 1.23 5.51
CA PRO A 71 14.38 2.38 6.37
C PRO A 71 15.78 2.38 7.01
N ASP A 72 16.43 1.23 7.03
CA ASP A 72 17.79 1.08 7.60
C ASP A 72 18.88 1.15 6.54
N ASN A 73 18.51 1.06 5.25
CA ASN A 73 19.47 1.07 4.15
C ASN A 73 18.79 1.63 2.88
N PRO A 74 18.99 2.91 2.56
CA PRO A 74 18.29 3.54 1.44
C PRO A 74 18.67 3.00 0.06
N TYR A 75 19.72 2.19 -0.03
CA TYR A 75 20.12 1.53 -1.28
C TYR A 75 19.43 0.20 -1.49
N ARG A 76 18.66 -0.26 -0.52
CA ARG A 76 17.92 -1.52 -0.61
C ARG A 76 16.43 -1.20 -0.74
N TYR A 77 15.77 -1.77 -1.76
CA TYR A 77 14.34 -1.56 -1.96
C TYR A 77 13.71 -2.74 -2.68
N VAL A 78 12.39 -2.81 -2.56
CA VAL A 78 11.57 -3.72 -3.37
C VAL A 78 10.55 -2.88 -4.16
N GLN A 79 10.35 -3.23 -5.43
CA GLN A 79 9.35 -2.62 -6.29
C GLN A 79 8.27 -3.64 -6.61
N VAL A 80 7.02 -3.25 -6.43
CA VAL A 80 5.86 -4.06 -6.78
C VAL A 80 5.08 -3.32 -7.85
N ARG A 81 4.86 -3.95 -8.99
CA ARG A 81 3.98 -3.46 -10.04
C ARG A 81 2.78 -4.38 -10.10
N GLY A 82 1.60 -3.82 -10.17
CA GLY A 82 0.40 -4.63 -10.15
C GLY A 82 -0.85 -3.89 -10.55
N ARG A 83 -1.97 -4.48 -10.20
CA ARG A 83 -3.29 -3.92 -10.47
C ARG A 83 -4.14 -3.95 -9.21
N VAL A 84 -5.05 -3.01 -9.11
CA VAL A 84 -6.06 -3.02 -8.07
C VAL A 84 -6.97 -4.22 -8.32
N ALA A 85 -7.00 -5.14 -7.36
CA ALA A 85 -7.84 -6.33 -7.43
C ALA A 85 -9.21 -6.09 -6.80
N ARG A 86 -9.25 -5.30 -5.70
CA ARG A 86 -10.46 -5.09 -4.93
C ARG A 86 -10.38 -3.79 -4.14
N VAL A 87 -11.52 -3.13 -4.04
CA VAL A 87 -11.70 -1.95 -3.19
C VAL A 87 -12.90 -2.21 -2.29
N ALA A 88 -12.73 -2.00 -0.98
CA ALA A 88 -13.79 -2.29 -0.02
C ALA A 88 -13.85 -1.21 1.06
N GLU A 89 -15.06 -0.74 1.36
CA GLU A 89 -15.32 0.07 2.55
C GLU A 89 -15.47 -0.84 3.77
N GLN A 90 -16.13 -1.99 3.62
CA GLN A 90 -16.26 -2.96 4.69
C GLN A 90 -14.89 -3.50 5.09
N GLY A 91 -14.58 -3.46 6.39
CA GLY A 91 -13.30 -3.89 6.91
C GLY A 91 -12.20 -2.84 6.83
N ALA A 92 -12.43 -1.71 6.18
CA ALA A 92 -11.42 -0.66 6.02
C ALA A 92 -11.04 0.01 7.34
N ASP A 93 -12.00 0.17 8.25
CA ASP A 93 -11.72 0.74 9.58
C ASP A 93 -10.87 -0.19 10.43
N VAL A 94 -11.15 -1.49 10.38
CA VAL A 94 -10.30 -2.49 11.05
C VAL A 94 -8.90 -2.49 10.45
N HIS A 95 -8.80 -2.41 9.13
CA HIS A 95 -7.52 -2.40 8.43
C HIS A 95 -6.67 -1.19 8.80
N ILE A 96 -7.24 0.03 8.84
CA ILE A 96 -6.45 1.20 9.20
C ILE A 96 -5.99 1.13 10.66
N ASP A 97 -6.77 0.51 11.55
CA ASP A 97 -6.33 0.28 12.93
C ASP A 97 -5.17 -0.71 12.99
N GLN A 98 -5.19 -1.76 12.16
CA GLN A 98 -4.07 -2.70 12.05
C GLN A 98 -2.80 -2.00 11.55
N LEU A 99 -2.93 -1.10 10.58
CA LEU A 99 -1.80 -0.30 10.10
C LEU A 99 -1.28 0.65 11.18
N ALA A 100 -2.18 1.26 11.95
CA ALA A 100 -1.79 2.11 13.09
C ALA A 100 -1.00 1.31 14.13
N LYS A 101 -1.37 0.07 14.36
CA LYS A 101 -0.61 -0.83 15.25
C LYS A 101 0.79 -1.08 14.72
N LYS A 102 0.91 -1.36 13.43
CA LYS A 102 2.21 -1.61 12.78
C LYS A 102 3.12 -0.39 12.84
N TYR A 103 2.60 0.79 12.46
CA TYR A 103 3.43 1.98 12.27
C TYR A 103 3.57 2.86 13.51
N LEU A 104 2.56 2.89 14.39
CA LEU A 104 2.52 3.77 15.55
C LEU A 104 2.50 3.03 16.88
N GLY A 105 2.26 1.71 16.87
CA GLY A 105 2.10 0.94 18.09
C GLY A 105 0.79 1.20 18.82
N GLN A 106 -0.19 1.81 18.15
CA GLN A 106 -1.48 2.15 18.74
C GLN A 106 -2.58 1.21 18.26
N ASP A 107 -3.53 0.89 19.12
CA ASP A 107 -4.61 -0.03 18.78
C ASP A 107 -5.65 0.60 17.86
N LYS A 108 -5.76 1.92 17.86
CA LYS A 108 -6.70 2.67 17.03
C LYS A 108 -5.98 3.74 16.22
N TYR A 109 -6.46 3.97 15.02
CA TYR A 109 -5.96 5.04 14.16
C TYR A 109 -6.29 6.40 14.78
N PRO A 110 -5.28 7.22 15.16
CA PRO A 110 -5.54 8.45 15.92
C PRO A 110 -5.92 9.65 15.07
N TYR A 111 -5.84 9.55 13.74
CA TYR A 111 -6.03 10.68 12.83
C TYR A 111 -7.37 10.66 12.09
N ALA A 112 -8.32 9.83 12.57
CA ALA A 112 -9.64 9.74 11.96
C ALA A 112 -10.37 11.08 12.03
N GLN A 113 -11.00 11.48 10.93
CA GLN A 113 -11.76 12.72 10.81
C GLN A 113 -13.25 12.40 10.78
N PRO A 114 -14.13 13.28 11.36
CA PRO A 114 -15.57 13.10 11.27
C PRO A 114 -16.03 13.01 9.81
N GLY A 115 -16.90 12.05 9.51
CA GLY A 115 -17.44 11.86 8.17
C GLY A 115 -16.49 11.18 7.19
N GLU A 116 -15.29 10.83 7.61
CA GLU A 116 -14.32 10.15 6.74
C GLU A 116 -14.76 8.71 6.48
N VAL A 117 -14.80 8.32 5.22
CA VAL A 117 -15.08 6.95 4.80
C VAL A 117 -13.77 6.32 4.37
N ARG A 118 -13.32 5.30 5.09
CA ARG A 118 -12.08 4.59 4.77
C ARG A 118 -12.34 3.56 3.69
N MET A 119 -11.30 3.32 2.88
CA MET A 119 -11.31 2.32 1.82
C MET A 119 -10.05 1.48 1.94
N MET A 120 -10.22 0.17 1.91
CA MET A 120 -9.12 -0.79 1.82
C MET A 120 -8.95 -1.18 0.35
N VAL A 121 -7.74 -1.05 -0.17
CA VAL A 121 -7.43 -1.38 -1.56
C VAL A 121 -6.46 -2.55 -1.58
N GLU A 122 -6.87 -3.63 -2.23
CA GLU A 122 -6.03 -4.81 -2.43
C GLU A 122 -5.36 -4.73 -3.80
N ILE A 123 -4.04 -4.82 -3.81
CA ILE A 123 -3.23 -4.76 -5.02
C ILE A 123 -2.65 -6.14 -5.30
N GLU A 124 -2.97 -6.68 -6.46
CA GLU A 124 -2.42 -7.95 -6.91
C GLU A 124 -1.10 -7.70 -7.64
N PRO A 125 0.02 -8.22 -7.11
CA PRO A 125 1.31 -8.05 -7.77
C PRO A 125 1.36 -8.80 -9.10
N LYS A 126 1.91 -8.16 -10.11
CA LYS A 126 2.24 -8.76 -11.40
C LYS A 126 3.74 -8.94 -11.57
N SER A 127 4.54 -8.13 -10.86
CA SER A 127 6.00 -8.20 -10.89
C SER A 127 6.52 -7.69 -9.55
N ILE A 128 7.44 -8.42 -8.95
CA ILE A 128 8.18 -8.00 -7.75
C ILE A 128 9.66 -8.09 -8.10
N THR A 129 10.35 -6.96 -8.03
CA THR A 129 11.78 -6.85 -8.27
C THR A 129 12.40 -6.01 -7.16
N GLY A 130 13.71 -6.00 -7.08
CA GLY A 130 14.35 -5.20 -6.06
C GLY A 130 15.85 -5.08 -6.24
N MET A 131 16.47 -4.40 -5.30
CA MET A 131 17.92 -4.21 -5.24
C MET A 131 18.40 -4.33 -3.80
N GLY A 132 19.56 -4.94 -3.60
CA GLY A 132 20.14 -5.12 -2.26
C GLY A 132 19.63 -6.36 -1.48
#